data_afd1dafc1bacd0f30a750e0531e24fb6
#
_entry.id   afd1dafc1bacd0f30a750e0531e24fb6
#
_cell.length_a   1.000
_cell.length_b   1.000
_cell.length_c   1.000
_cell.angle_alpha   90.00
_cell.angle_beta   90.00
_cell.angle_gamma   90.00
#
_symmetry.space_group_name_H-M   'P 1'
#
loop_
_entity.id
_entity.type
_entity.pdbx_description
1 polymer ?
#
loop_
_entity_poly.entity_id
_entity_poly.type
_entity_poly.pdbx_seq_one_letter_code
_entity_poly.pdbx_strand_id
1 'polypeptide(L)'
;MTNHKHLRTVIEDIYSNENQLTEELTARLIHEFRYSNLYIPAKRENDTLNFIIYEDEGSKLTPLFTDMDEFRKFYKNDENIQVLQNPFELYQNVLKTTDIDGYVLNPSTEKYLFKKEFILAIKNIPKTNFYTTNPYSQEELLSLKKSVDNTDLESFIGDRSYVGDYESLFEKMANSQLLGLMLSDLSIDKEIISLKQSGPIASMYTDNIGGVYATVFTSESKMDVINTDKNKYSQLVNLATLVNFILTEDMDGLILNPESDNVLIPRVTLLRYSLGFEMYANNERLSEAMYYLFKI
;
A
#
# COMPACT_ATOMS: atom_id res chain seq x y z
N MET A 1 -4.60 9.08 -9.64
CA MET A 1 -5.53 9.04 -8.48
C MET A 1 -5.92 7.60 -8.28
N THR A 2 -5.68 7.07 -7.10
CA THR A 2 -6.07 5.71 -6.73
C THR A 2 -7.59 5.63 -6.71
N ASN A 3 -8.17 4.59 -7.26
CA ASN A 3 -9.61 4.31 -7.23
C ASN A 3 -9.96 3.15 -6.28
N HIS A 4 -8.97 2.72 -5.51
CA HIS A 4 -9.05 1.62 -4.54
C HIS A 4 -9.70 0.36 -5.12
N LYS A 5 -9.27 -0.02 -6.34
CA LYS A 5 -9.81 -1.16 -7.10
C LYS A 5 -9.74 -2.47 -6.29
N HIS A 6 -8.70 -2.68 -5.50
CA HIS A 6 -8.54 -3.91 -4.71
C HIS A 6 -9.54 -3.98 -3.56
N LEU A 7 -9.83 -2.87 -2.87
CA LEU A 7 -10.90 -2.83 -1.87
C LEU A 7 -12.27 -3.13 -2.51
N ARG A 8 -12.55 -2.53 -3.67
CA ARG A 8 -13.79 -2.80 -4.42
C ARG A 8 -13.91 -4.26 -4.82
N THR A 9 -12.84 -4.84 -5.36
CA THR A 9 -12.79 -6.27 -5.73
C THR A 9 -13.09 -7.19 -4.54
N VAL A 10 -12.52 -6.92 -3.37
CA VAL A 10 -12.82 -7.72 -2.17
C VAL A 10 -14.30 -7.63 -1.78
N ILE A 11 -14.90 -6.44 -1.90
CA ILE A 11 -16.33 -6.26 -1.61
C ILE A 11 -17.19 -7.02 -2.64
N GLU A 12 -16.83 -6.98 -3.92
CA GLU A 12 -17.49 -7.76 -4.96
C GLU A 12 -17.37 -9.28 -4.70
N ASP A 13 -16.20 -9.74 -4.27
CA ASP A 13 -15.99 -11.14 -3.87
C ASP A 13 -16.90 -11.53 -2.68
N ILE A 14 -17.07 -10.63 -1.69
CA ILE A 14 -17.97 -10.85 -0.54
C ILE A 14 -19.43 -10.96 -1.02
N TYR A 15 -19.87 -10.06 -1.88
CA TYR A 15 -21.24 -10.13 -2.44
C TYR A 15 -21.46 -11.39 -3.27
N SER A 16 -20.47 -11.79 -4.06
CA SER A 16 -20.52 -13.01 -4.88
C SER A 16 -20.57 -14.28 -4.02
N ASN A 17 -20.07 -14.21 -2.79
CA ASN A 17 -20.11 -15.29 -1.82
C ASN A 17 -21.32 -15.18 -0.86
N GLU A 18 -22.46 -14.67 -1.37
CA GLU A 18 -23.71 -14.52 -0.60
C GLU A 18 -23.55 -13.76 0.72
N ASN A 19 -22.63 -12.79 0.78
CA ASN A 19 -22.25 -12.04 1.96
C ASN A 19 -21.61 -12.89 3.08
N GLN A 20 -21.14 -14.09 2.79
CA GLN A 20 -20.41 -14.91 3.74
C GLN A 20 -18.95 -14.45 3.82
N LEU A 21 -18.56 -13.96 4.98
CA LEU A 21 -17.16 -13.60 5.27
C LEU A 21 -16.39 -14.86 5.67
N THR A 22 -15.58 -15.37 4.75
CA THR A 22 -14.55 -16.37 5.10
C THR A 22 -13.41 -15.70 5.82
N GLU A 23 -12.55 -16.46 6.52
CA GLU A 23 -11.33 -15.90 7.16
C GLU A 23 -10.45 -15.17 6.15
N GLU A 24 -10.28 -15.71 4.94
CA GLU A 24 -9.50 -15.10 3.88
C GLU A 24 -10.11 -13.78 3.40
N LEU A 25 -11.40 -13.75 3.10
CA LEU A 25 -12.09 -12.51 2.68
C LEU A 25 -12.07 -11.46 3.78
N THR A 26 -12.21 -11.88 5.05
CA THR A 26 -12.12 -10.98 6.20
C THR A 26 -10.73 -10.38 6.31
N ALA A 27 -9.68 -11.17 6.21
CA ALA A 27 -8.30 -10.71 6.26
C ALA A 27 -8.01 -9.74 5.11
N ARG A 28 -8.39 -10.08 3.87
CA ARG A 28 -8.25 -9.20 2.70
C ARG A 28 -9.00 -7.89 2.88
N LEU A 29 -10.25 -7.92 3.35
CA LEU A 29 -11.06 -6.72 3.58
C LEU A 29 -10.40 -5.78 4.59
N ILE A 30 -9.92 -6.31 5.71
CA ILE A 30 -9.24 -5.54 6.75
C ILE A 30 -7.98 -4.87 6.18
N HIS A 31 -7.16 -5.62 5.46
CA HIS A 31 -5.92 -5.10 4.91
C HIS A 31 -6.17 -4.04 3.84
N GLU A 32 -7.05 -4.31 2.88
CA GLU A 32 -7.34 -3.35 1.82
C GLU A 32 -7.99 -2.07 2.39
N PHE A 33 -8.90 -2.19 3.34
CA PHE A 33 -9.50 -1.04 4.01
C PHE A 33 -8.46 -0.23 4.80
N ARG A 34 -7.55 -0.90 5.49
CA ARG A 34 -6.49 -0.27 6.28
C ARG A 34 -5.50 0.55 5.44
N TYR A 35 -5.20 0.09 4.22
CA TYR A 35 -4.31 0.81 3.30
C TYR A 35 -5.03 1.84 2.44
N SER A 36 -6.37 1.88 2.45
CA SER A 36 -7.14 2.82 1.67
C SER A 36 -7.12 4.22 2.27
N ASN A 37 -6.84 5.22 1.44
CA ASN A 37 -7.01 6.64 1.75
C ASN A 37 -8.32 7.11 1.12
N LEU A 38 -9.43 6.78 1.76
CA LEU A 38 -10.76 7.06 1.23
C LEU A 38 -11.15 8.54 1.38
N TYR A 39 -12.11 8.95 0.60
CA TYR A 39 -12.67 10.30 0.65
C TYR A 39 -13.85 10.34 1.61
N ILE A 40 -13.81 11.27 2.56
CA ILE A 40 -14.88 11.53 3.52
C ILE A 40 -15.44 12.94 3.31
N PRO A 41 -16.76 13.12 3.19
CA PRO A 41 -17.36 14.43 3.04
C PRO A 41 -17.49 15.16 4.37
N ALA A 42 -17.26 16.46 4.35
CA ALA A 42 -17.43 17.34 5.49
C ALA A 42 -18.04 18.67 5.06
N LYS A 43 -18.80 19.29 5.94
CA LYS A 43 -19.26 20.68 5.81
C LYS A 43 -18.48 21.59 6.73
N ARG A 44 -18.15 22.76 6.23
CA ARG A 44 -17.54 23.81 7.04
C ARG A 44 -18.63 24.68 7.66
N GLU A 45 -18.69 24.70 8.98
CA GLU A 45 -19.63 25.53 9.74
C GLU A 45 -18.85 26.27 10.83
N ASN A 46 -18.88 27.61 10.82
CA ASN A 46 -18.24 28.45 11.83
C ASN A 46 -16.76 28.06 12.11
N ASP A 47 -15.97 27.91 11.05
CA ASP A 47 -14.55 27.46 11.09
C ASP A 47 -14.29 26.05 11.61
N THR A 48 -15.35 25.26 11.83
CA THR A 48 -15.26 23.85 12.20
C THR A 48 -15.64 22.99 10.99
N LEU A 49 -14.89 21.90 10.79
CA LEU A 49 -15.23 20.87 9.80
C LEU A 49 -16.05 19.78 10.50
N ASN A 50 -17.31 19.66 10.08
CA ASN A 50 -18.24 18.65 10.58
C ASN A 50 -18.40 17.54 9.52
N PHE A 51 -18.18 16.28 9.88
CA PHE A 51 -18.47 15.15 8.99
C PHE A 51 -19.96 15.07 8.72
N ILE A 52 -20.31 14.68 7.49
CA ILE A 52 -21.70 14.53 7.09
C ILE A 52 -22.22 13.21 7.59
N ILE A 53 -23.26 13.27 8.40
CA ILE A 53 -23.97 12.10 8.93
C ILE A 53 -25.34 12.05 8.26
N TYR A 54 -25.76 10.88 7.82
CA TYR A 54 -27.11 10.62 7.36
C TYR A 54 -27.70 9.42 8.11
N GLU A 55 -29.01 9.35 8.17
CA GLU A 55 -29.71 8.22 8.77
C GLU A 55 -30.17 7.25 7.67
N ASP A 56 -29.86 5.98 7.85
CA ASP A 56 -30.35 4.89 7.00
C ASP A 56 -30.84 3.76 7.92
N GLU A 57 -32.13 3.42 7.78
CA GLU A 57 -32.79 2.38 8.60
C GLU A 57 -32.60 2.55 10.13
N GLY A 58 -32.53 3.80 10.61
CA GLY A 58 -32.33 4.13 12.02
C GLY A 58 -30.86 4.12 12.49
N SER A 59 -29.91 3.86 11.59
CA SER A 59 -28.49 3.94 11.87
C SER A 59 -27.92 5.28 11.40
N LYS A 60 -27.04 5.89 12.21
CA LYS A 60 -26.30 7.10 11.87
C LYS A 60 -25.02 6.72 11.15
N LEU A 61 -24.91 7.02 9.88
CA LEU A 61 -23.80 6.61 9.03
C LEU A 61 -23.08 7.81 8.41
N THR A 62 -21.79 7.67 8.17
CA THR A 62 -21.02 8.62 7.37
C THR A 62 -20.59 7.94 6.07
N PRO A 63 -20.81 8.57 4.90
CA PRO A 63 -20.37 7.98 3.64
C PRO A 63 -18.85 8.06 3.48
N LEU A 64 -18.27 7.04 2.87
CA LEU A 64 -16.91 7.00 2.38
C LEU A 64 -16.92 6.75 0.87
N PHE A 65 -15.94 7.30 0.17
CA PHE A 65 -15.85 7.13 -1.28
C PHE A 65 -14.45 6.66 -1.67
N THR A 66 -14.39 5.73 -2.61
CA THR A 66 -13.12 5.23 -3.17
C THR A 66 -12.45 6.27 -4.05
N ASP A 67 -13.24 7.11 -4.71
CA ASP A 67 -12.76 8.13 -5.64
C ASP A 67 -13.75 9.30 -5.75
N MET A 68 -13.33 10.34 -6.47
CA MET A 68 -14.14 11.55 -6.67
C MET A 68 -15.34 11.33 -7.58
N ASP A 69 -15.35 10.30 -8.41
CA ASP A 69 -16.49 10.03 -9.28
C ASP A 69 -17.62 9.40 -8.48
N GLU A 70 -17.33 8.50 -7.53
CA GLU A 70 -18.30 7.98 -6.58
C GLU A 70 -18.86 9.09 -5.69
N PHE A 71 -18.03 10.01 -5.21
CA PHE A 71 -18.48 11.19 -4.47
C PHE A 71 -19.46 12.04 -5.29
N ARG A 72 -19.13 12.36 -6.56
CA ARG A 72 -19.97 13.18 -7.43
C ARG A 72 -21.30 12.52 -7.79
N LYS A 73 -21.32 11.19 -7.93
CA LYS A 73 -22.58 10.43 -8.13
C LYS A 73 -23.54 10.63 -6.98
N PHE A 74 -23.04 10.68 -5.75
CA PHE A 74 -23.86 10.81 -4.54
C PHE A 74 -24.29 12.26 -4.29
N TYR A 75 -23.36 13.22 -4.31
CA TYR A 75 -23.62 14.62 -3.93
C TYR A 75 -23.95 15.56 -5.09
N LYS A 76 -23.92 15.11 -6.34
CA LYS A 76 -24.34 15.88 -7.53
C LYS A 76 -23.86 17.34 -7.55
N ASN A 77 -22.59 17.59 -7.22
CA ASN A 77 -21.94 18.91 -7.23
C ASN A 77 -22.48 19.91 -6.16
N ASP A 78 -22.74 19.46 -4.95
CA ASP A 78 -22.97 20.37 -3.83
C ASP A 78 -21.65 21.08 -3.45
N GLU A 79 -21.51 22.35 -3.84
CA GLU A 79 -20.31 23.17 -3.62
C GLU A 79 -20.00 23.45 -2.15
N ASN A 80 -20.95 23.20 -1.24
CA ASN A 80 -20.78 23.40 0.19
C ASN A 80 -20.09 22.23 0.89
N ILE A 81 -19.89 21.12 0.17
CA ILE A 81 -19.28 19.93 0.73
C ILE A 81 -17.80 19.90 0.37
N GLN A 82 -16.96 19.92 1.40
CA GLN A 82 -15.53 19.67 1.28
C GLN A 82 -15.28 18.17 1.34
N VAL A 83 -14.25 17.73 0.61
CA VAL A 83 -13.85 16.33 0.59
C VAL A 83 -12.47 16.22 1.21
N LEU A 84 -12.33 15.39 2.21
CA LEU A 84 -11.07 15.09 2.87
C LEU A 84 -10.65 13.68 2.50
N GLN A 85 -9.40 13.51 2.08
CA GLN A 85 -8.80 12.20 1.90
C GLN A 85 -8.01 11.86 3.16
N ASN A 86 -8.33 10.76 3.80
CA ASN A 86 -7.81 10.47 5.14
C ASN A 86 -7.35 9.02 5.28
N PRO A 87 -6.33 8.79 6.12
CA PRO A 87 -5.86 7.45 6.45
C PRO A 87 -6.83 6.74 7.43
N PHE A 88 -6.68 5.44 7.52
CA PHE A 88 -7.51 4.56 8.34
C PHE A 88 -7.64 4.99 9.82
N GLU A 89 -6.57 5.50 10.41
CA GLU A 89 -6.54 5.93 11.81
C GLU A 89 -7.58 7.04 12.11
N LEU A 90 -7.85 7.90 11.12
CA LEU A 90 -8.87 8.93 11.29
C LEU A 90 -10.27 8.32 11.40
N TYR A 91 -10.59 7.29 10.62
CA TYR A 91 -11.91 6.64 10.67
C TYR A 91 -12.16 6.03 12.04
N GLN A 92 -11.16 5.38 12.64
CA GLN A 92 -11.28 4.88 14.01
C GLN A 92 -11.46 6.01 15.03
N ASN A 93 -10.73 7.11 14.89
CA ASN A 93 -10.83 8.24 15.81
C ASN A 93 -12.20 8.92 15.73
N VAL A 94 -12.74 9.10 14.54
CA VAL A 94 -14.09 9.65 14.34
C VAL A 94 -15.12 8.76 15.02
N LEU A 95 -15.06 7.43 14.85
CA LEU A 95 -15.96 6.49 15.50
C LEU A 95 -15.88 6.52 17.03
N LYS A 96 -14.69 6.78 17.59
CA LYS A 96 -14.50 6.89 19.06
C LYS A 96 -15.06 8.18 19.63
N THR A 97 -15.09 9.25 18.84
CA THR A 97 -15.43 10.61 19.31
C THR A 97 -16.80 11.09 18.89
N THR A 98 -17.51 10.35 18.03
CA THR A 98 -18.84 10.70 17.52
C THR A 98 -19.86 9.60 17.81
N ASP A 99 -21.14 9.98 17.70
CA ASP A 99 -22.28 9.09 17.86
C ASP A 99 -22.75 8.57 16.49
N ILE A 100 -21.81 7.98 15.72
CA ILE A 100 -22.14 7.29 14.47
C ILE A 100 -21.97 5.79 14.62
N ASP A 101 -22.80 5.04 13.88
CA ASP A 101 -22.88 3.58 13.98
C ASP A 101 -21.95 2.89 12.96
N GLY A 102 -21.39 3.65 12.02
CA GLY A 102 -20.46 3.12 11.02
C GLY A 102 -20.28 4.00 9.82
N TYR A 103 -19.69 3.40 8.80
CA TYR A 103 -19.48 4.01 7.49
C TYR A 103 -20.15 3.19 6.40
N VAL A 104 -20.61 3.87 5.35
CA VAL A 104 -21.05 3.20 4.13
C VAL A 104 -20.14 3.59 2.97
N LEU A 105 -19.52 2.60 2.36
CA LEU A 105 -18.66 2.80 1.20
C LEU A 105 -19.52 2.91 -0.06
N ASN A 106 -19.25 3.93 -0.87
CA ASN A 106 -19.88 4.18 -2.17
C ASN A 106 -21.41 3.97 -2.13
N PRO A 107 -22.15 4.82 -1.41
CA PRO A 107 -23.59 4.61 -1.16
C PRO A 107 -24.44 4.50 -2.43
N SER A 108 -23.94 5.01 -3.57
CA SER A 108 -24.65 4.95 -4.86
C SER A 108 -24.35 3.70 -5.69
N THR A 109 -23.35 2.90 -5.31
CA THR A 109 -22.87 1.74 -6.08
C THR A 109 -22.77 0.51 -5.19
N GLU A 110 -21.62 0.27 -4.55
CA GLU A 110 -21.39 -0.92 -3.74
C GLU A 110 -22.25 -0.96 -2.48
N LYS A 111 -22.54 0.20 -1.88
CA LYS A 111 -23.32 0.34 -0.65
C LYS A 111 -22.87 -0.61 0.48
N TYR A 112 -21.56 -0.79 0.67
CA TYR A 112 -21.02 -1.70 1.67
C TYR A 112 -20.95 -1.05 3.05
N LEU A 113 -21.58 -1.66 4.06
CA LEU A 113 -21.65 -1.15 5.43
C LEU A 113 -20.48 -1.67 6.27
N PHE A 114 -19.64 -0.76 6.72
CA PHE A 114 -18.64 -0.99 7.77
C PHE A 114 -19.21 -0.59 9.14
N LYS A 115 -19.62 -1.58 9.93
CA LYS A 115 -20.12 -1.34 11.28
C LYS A 115 -19.02 -0.84 12.21
N LYS A 116 -19.39 0.01 13.17
CA LYS A 116 -18.49 0.59 14.18
C LYS A 116 -17.65 -0.45 14.89
N GLU A 117 -18.28 -1.54 15.35
CA GLU A 117 -17.61 -2.61 16.08
C GLU A 117 -16.52 -3.27 15.23
N PHE A 118 -16.79 -3.51 13.94
CA PHE A 118 -15.82 -4.09 13.02
C PHE A 118 -14.59 -3.20 12.88
N ILE A 119 -14.77 -1.91 12.60
CA ILE A 119 -13.65 -0.98 12.42
C ILE A 119 -12.84 -0.81 13.70
N LEU A 120 -13.52 -0.72 14.86
CA LEU A 120 -12.85 -0.56 16.15
C LEU A 120 -12.10 -1.84 16.59
N ALA A 121 -12.51 -3.01 16.13
CA ALA A 121 -11.82 -4.27 16.37
C ALA A 121 -10.53 -4.42 15.56
N ILE A 122 -10.40 -3.71 14.44
CA ILE A 122 -9.16 -3.73 13.64
C ILE A 122 -8.03 -3.11 14.47
N LYS A 123 -7.00 -3.91 14.74
CA LYS A 123 -5.82 -3.42 15.45
C LYS A 123 -5.15 -2.31 14.65
N ASN A 124 -4.92 -1.19 15.29
CA ASN A 124 -4.07 -0.14 14.75
C ASN A 124 -2.62 -0.59 14.91
N ILE A 125 -2.06 -1.17 13.85
CA ILE A 125 -0.63 -1.45 13.79
C ILE A 125 0.00 -0.16 13.29
N PRO A 126 0.90 0.48 14.05
CA PRO A 126 1.54 1.70 13.62
C PRO A 126 2.14 1.49 12.23
N LYS A 127 1.72 2.28 11.26
CA LYS A 127 2.44 2.33 9.97
C LYS A 127 3.83 2.80 10.32
N THR A 128 4.83 2.00 10.03
CA THR A 128 6.22 2.42 10.18
C THR A 128 6.37 3.73 9.42
N ASN A 129 6.89 4.76 10.07
CA ASN A 129 7.01 6.08 9.46
C ASN A 129 8.18 6.02 8.47
N PHE A 130 7.93 5.54 7.26
CA PHE A 130 8.92 5.25 6.22
C PHE A 130 9.61 6.51 5.68
N TYR A 131 9.10 7.67 6.04
CA TYR A 131 9.71 8.97 5.76
C TYR A 131 10.71 9.39 6.85
N THR A 132 11.15 8.47 7.71
CA THR A 132 12.26 8.76 8.60
C THR A 132 13.47 9.17 7.77
N THR A 133 14.03 10.30 8.10
CA THR A 133 15.28 10.81 7.53
C THR A 133 16.25 9.64 7.41
N ASN A 134 16.68 9.36 6.19
CA ASN A 134 17.69 8.35 5.93
C ASN A 134 18.90 8.66 6.85
N PRO A 135 19.30 7.73 7.72
CA PRO A 135 20.40 7.97 8.67
C PRO A 135 21.76 8.07 7.98
N TYR A 136 21.83 7.70 6.69
CA TYR A 136 23.08 7.68 5.93
C TYR A 136 23.33 9.02 5.23
N SER A 137 24.58 9.46 5.23
CA SER A 137 25.06 10.55 4.37
C SER A 137 25.05 10.13 2.90
N GLN A 138 25.13 11.10 1.97
CA GLN A 138 25.22 10.78 0.54
C GLN A 138 26.42 9.91 0.21
N GLU A 139 27.57 10.13 0.85
CA GLU A 139 28.78 9.35 0.63
C GLU A 139 28.59 7.90 1.10
N GLU A 140 27.96 7.70 2.25
CA GLU A 140 27.64 6.37 2.76
C GLU A 140 26.66 5.63 1.83
N LEU A 141 25.63 6.31 1.30
CA LEU A 141 24.69 5.73 0.35
C LEU A 141 25.38 5.33 -0.96
N LEU A 142 26.25 6.18 -1.49
CA LEU A 142 27.03 5.87 -2.69
C LEU A 142 27.99 4.69 -2.46
N SER A 143 28.58 4.62 -1.27
CA SER A 143 29.43 3.50 -0.86
C SER A 143 28.64 2.22 -0.74
N LEU A 144 27.49 2.24 -0.07
CA LEU A 144 26.59 1.10 0.07
C LEU A 144 26.10 0.60 -1.29
N LYS A 145 25.73 1.52 -2.19
CA LYS A 145 25.30 1.18 -3.55
C LYS A 145 26.38 0.45 -4.35
N LYS A 146 27.65 0.85 -4.20
CA LYS A 146 28.78 0.19 -4.86
C LYS A 146 29.13 -1.17 -4.26
N SER A 147 28.72 -1.43 -3.02
CA SER A 147 28.97 -2.68 -2.29
C SER A 147 27.76 -3.62 -2.27
N VAL A 148 26.77 -3.40 -3.14
CA VAL A 148 25.58 -4.26 -3.21
C VAL A 148 26.01 -5.70 -3.53
N ASP A 149 25.79 -6.58 -2.57
CA ASP A 149 26.01 -8.03 -2.72
C ASP A 149 24.70 -8.75 -2.34
N ASN A 150 24.02 -9.22 -3.36
CA ASN A 150 22.76 -9.97 -3.24
C ASN A 150 22.91 -11.41 -3.75
N THR A 151 24.12 -11.96 -3.70
CA THR A 151 24.46 -13.31 -4.22
C THR A 151 23.52 -14.38 -3.67
N ASP A 152 23.21 -14.35 -2.37
CA ASP A 152 22.29 -15.30 -1.73
C ASP A 152 20.86 -15.20 -2.28
N LEU A 153 20.36 -13.97 -2.47
CA LEU A 153 19.04 -13.75 -3.05
C LEU A 153 19.01 -14.15 -4.53
N GLU A 154 20.04 -13.79 -5.29
CA GLU A 154 20.15 -14.13 -6.71
C GLU A 154 20.26 -15.66 -6.93
N SER A 155 20.99 -16.37 -6.09
CA SER A 155 21.05 -17.83 -6.13
C SER A 155 19.68 -18.46 -5.84
N PHE A 156 19.00 -17.99 -4.80
CA PHE A 156 17.66 -18.47 -4.42
C PHE A 156 16.62 -18.25 -5.52
N ILE A 157 16.71 -17.11 -6.22
CA ILE A 157 15.87 -16.79 -7.36
C ILE A 157 16.20 -17.68 -8.56
N GLY A 158 17.50 -17.80 -8.89
CA GLY A 158 18.00 -18.60 -10.01
C GLY A 158 17.59 -20.06 -9.94
N ASP A 159 17.62 -20.63 -8.74
CA ASP A 159 17.20 -22.01 -8.48
C ASP A 159 15.67 -22.19 -8.42
N ARG A 160 14.91 -21.10 -8.57
CA ARG A 160 13.45 -21.06 -8.42
C ARG A 160 12.95 -21.60 -7.07
N SER A 161 13.79 -21.56 -6.05
CA SER A 161 13.46 -22.05 -4.70
C SER A 161 12.35 -21.25 -4.02
N TYR A 162 12.05 -20.05 -4.53
CA TYR A 162 10.95 -19.20 -4.06
C TYR A 162 9.55 -19.71 -4.45
N VAL A 163 9.45 -20.64 -5.39
CA VAL A 163 8.16 -21.16 -5.87
C VAL A 163 7.52 -21.99 -4.75
N GLY A 164 6.45 -21.42 -4.15
CA GLY A 164 5.79 -22.01 -2.98
C GLY A 164 6.40 -21.63 -1.62
N ASP A 165 7.52 -20.90 -1.61
CA ASP A 165 8.19 -20.43 -0.39
C ASP A 165 8.45 -18.92 -0.44
N TYR A 166 7.37 -18.16 -0.43
CA TYR A 166 7.46 -16.69 -0.37
C TYR A 166 7.99 -16.19 0.98
N GLU A 167 7.89 -16.95 2.05
CA GLU A 167 8.42 -16.56 3.37
C GLU A 167 9.95 -16.41 3.29
N SER A 168 10.65 -17.44 2.81
CA SER A 168 12.09 -17.38 2.60
C SER A 168 12.50 -16.32 1.57
N LEU A 169 11.68 -16.09 0.54
CA LEU A 169 11.93 -15.01 -0.42
C LEU A 169 11.92 -13.64 0.27
N PHE A 170 10.89 -13.36 1.08
CA PHE A 170 10.79 -12.09 1.80
C PHE A 170 11.89 -11.89 2.82
N GLU A 171 12.25 -12.95 3.56
CA GLU A 171 13.37 -12.91 4.50
C GLU A 171 14.68 -12.54 3.79
N LYS A 172 14.96 -13.18 2.65
CA LYS A 172 16.16 -12.86 1.84
C LYS A 172 16.09 -11.44 1.27
N MET A 173 14.96 -11.01 0.75
CA MET A 173 14.77 -9.65 0.24
C MET A 173 14.93 -8.60 1.35
N ALA A 174 14.44 -8.86 2.56
CA ALA A 174 14.56 -7.95 3.70
C ALA A 174 16.02 -7.77 4.15
N ASN A 175 16.83 -8.82 4.00
CA ASN A 175 18.26 -8.81 4.30
C ASN A 175 19.15 -8.36 3.13
N SER A 176 18.54 -8.04 1.98
CA SER A 176 19.23 -7.64 0.76
C SER A 176 19.21 -6.14 0.55
N GLN A 177 20.17 -5.64 -0.21
CA GLN A 177 20.23 -4.24 -0.64
C GLN A 177 19.57 -4.11 -2.02
N LEU A 178 18.27 -3.90 -2.05
CA LEU A 178 17.52 -3.78 -3.29
C LEU A 178 17.71 -2.41 -3.93
N LEU A 179 17.72 -2.38 -5.25
CA LEU A 179 17.81 -1.16 -6.06
C LEU A 179 16.44 -0.85 -6.67
N GLY A 180 16.04 0.40 -6.58
CA GLY A 180 14.88 0.95 -7.28
C GLY A 180 15.31 1.88 -8.40
N LEU A 181 14.52 1.95 -9.46
CA LEU A 181 14.74 2.87 -10.57
C LEU A 181 13.85 4.09 -10.40
N MET A 182 14.47 5.27 -10.31
CA MET A 182 13.75 6.54 -10.20
C MET A 182 13.63 7.21 -11.56
N LEU A 183 12.42 7.69 -11.87
CA LEU A 183 12.18 8.59 -12.99
C LEU A 183 12.39 10.03 -12.50
N SER A 184 13.29 10.75 -13.12
CA SER A 184 13.50 12.18 -12.85
C SER A 184 13.08 12.98 -14.08
N ASP A 185 12.01 13.74 -13.96
CA ASP A 185 11.65 14.79 -14.93
C ASP A 185 12.42 16.10 -14.68
N LEU A 186 13.27 16.13 -13.68
CA LEU A 186 13.98 17.34 -13.29
C LEU A 186 15.40 17.31 -13.84
N SER A 187 15.77 18.31 -14.62
CA SER A 187 17.14 18.69 -15.01
C SER A 187 17.95 19.15 -13.79
N ILE A 188 17.90 18.43 -12.71
CA ILE A 188 18.65 18.70 -11.50
C ILE A 188 20.01 18.04 -11.65
N ASP A 189 21.06 18.79 -11.31
CA ASP A 189 22.44 18.33 -11.25
C ASP A 189 22.51 16.93 -10.66
N LYS A 190 23.04 16.00 -11.46
CA LYS A 190 22.97 14.54 -11.26
C LYS A 190 23.56 14.04 -9.92
N GLU A 191 24.21 14.89 -9.17
CA GLU A 191 24.88 14.57 -7.91
C GLU A 191 24.07 14.93 -6.65
N ILE A 192 22.97 15.68 -6.79
CA ILE A 192 22.22 16.20 -5.63
C ILE A 192 20.73 15.89 -5.77
N ILE A 193 20.36 14.64 -5.95
CA ILE A 193 18.99 14.26 -5.63
C ILE A 193 18.94 14.07 -4.12
N SER A 194 18.47 15.10 -3.46
CA SER A 194 18.18 15.05 -2.04
C SER A 194 17.16 13.93 -1.80
N LEU A 195 17.60 12.83 -1.22
CA LEU A 195 16.75 11.72 -0.76
C LEU A 195 15.63 12.16 0.20
N LYS A 196 15.62 13.45 0.56
CA LYS A 196 14.60 14.08 1.40
C LYS A 196 13.28 14.38 0.70
N GLN A 197 13.21 14.35 -0.63
CA GLN A 197 12.01 14.75 -1.39
C GLN A 197 11.45 13.67 -2.30
N SER A 198 12.18 12.59 -2.52
CA SER A 198 11.71 11.52 -3.38
C SER A 198 11.02 10.45 -2.55
N GLY A 199 9.71 10.38 -2.65
CA GLY A 199 9.02 9.14 -2.35
C GLY A 199 9.62 8.01 -3.18
N PRO A 200 9.44 6.74 -2.82
CA PRO A 200 9.90 5.60 -3.59
C PRO A 200 9.13 5.57 -4.92
N ILE A 201 9.62 6.28 -5.92
CA ILE A 201 9.08 6.15 -7.26
C ILE A 201 9.77 4.95 -7.86
N ALA A 202 9.12 3.83 -7.69
CA ALA A 202 9.47 2.67 -8.46
C ALA A 202 9.14 2.94 -9.93
N SER A 203 10.00 2.53 -10.85
CA SER A 203 9.55 2.37 -12.22
C SER A 203 8.42 1.36 -12.19
N MET A 204 7.34 1.67 -12.91
CA MET A 204 6.18 0.80 -12.97
C MET A 204 6.30 -0.09 -14.20
N TYR A 205 5.98 -1.34 -14.04
CA TYR A 205 5.81 -2.29 -15.12
C TYR A 205 4.30 -2.53 -15.30
N THR A 206 3.83 -2.49 -16.55
CA THR A 206 2.44 -2.80 -16.86
C THR A 206 2.41 -4.08 -17.70
N ASP A 207 1.70 -5.07 -17.22
CA ASP A 207 1.51 -6.32 -17.97
C ASP A 207 0.48 -6.17 -19.11
N ASN A 208 0.33 -7.22 -19.92
CA ASN A 208 -0.57 -7.22 -21.09
C ASN A 208 -2.06 -7.16 -20.75
N ILE A 209 -2.43 -7.33 -19.47
CA ILE A 209 -3.82 -7.25 -18.98
C ILE A 209 -4.08 -6.00 -18.15
N GLY A 210 -3.11 -5.09 -18.10
CA GLY A 210 -3.22 -3.80 -17.42
C GLY A 210 -2.87 -3.82 -15.93
N GLY A 211 -2.26 -4.89 -15.43
CA GLY A 211 -1.71 -4.94 -14.07
C GLY A 211 -0.54 -3.96 -13.91
N VAL A 212 -0.49 -3.25 -12.78
CA VAL A 212 0.53 -2.26 -12.46
C VAL A 212 1.40 -2.76 -11.31
N TYR A 213 2.69 -2.88 -11.56
CA TYR A 213 3.65 -3.45 -10.60
C TYR A 213 4.79 -2.46 -10.35
N ALA A 214 5.22 -2.39 -9.09
CA ALA A 214 6.49 -1.75 -8.77
C ALA A 214 7.66 -2.66 -9.17
N THR A 215 8.78 -2.07 -9.54
CA THR A 215 9.97 -2.84 -9.94
C THR A 215 11.12 -2.62 -8.97
N VAL A 216 11.85 -3.69 -8.67
CA VAL A 216 13.12 -3.64 -7.93
C VAL A 216 14.13 -4.58 -8.54
N PHE A 217 15.41 -4.33 -8.23
CA PHE A 217 16.53 -5.04 -8.82
C PHE A 217 17.53 -5.49 -7.75
N THR A 218 18.14 -6.63 -7.99
CA THR A 218 19.19 -7.18 -7.11
C THR A 218 20.57 -6.61 -7.44
N SER A 219 20.76 -6.08 -8.64
CA SER A 219 22.04 -5.49 -9.08
C SER A 219 21.83 -4.43 -10.16
N GLU A 220 22.85 -3.59 -10.35
CA GLU A 220 22.84 -2.58 -11.44
C GLU A 220 22.77 -3.27 -12.82
N SER A 221 23.45 -4.40 -12.99
CA SER A 221 23.41 -5.15 -14.26
C SER A 221 22.01 -5.64 -14.62
N LYS A 222 21.22 -6.06 -13.64
CA LYS A 222 19.80 -6.43 -13.84
C LYS A 222 18.94 -5.19 -14.16
N MET A 223 19.23 -4.07 -13.53
CA MET A 223 18.53 -2.82 -13.77
C MET A 223 18.83 -2.25 -15.16
N ASP A 224 20.06 -2.36 -15.65
CA ASP A 224 20.50 -1.83 -16.95
C ASP A 224 19.76 -2.48 -18.12
N VAL A 225 19.21 -3.67 -17.95
CA VAL A 225 18.39 -4.35 -18.98
C VAL A 225 17.19 -3.48 -19.40
N ILE A 226 16.57 -2.78 -18.44
CA ILE A 226 15.40 -1.91 -18.74
C ILE A 226 15.75 -0.41 -18.72
N ASN A 227 16.92 -0.03 -18.22
CA ASN A 227 17.37 1.36 -18.15
C ASN A 227 18.14 1.79 -19.41
N THR A 228 17.54 1.60 -20.58
CA THR A 228 18.19 1.86 -21.88
C THR A 228 18.55 3.33 -22.09
N ASP A 229 17.80 4.26 -21.49
CA ASP A 229 17.94 5.71 -21.76
C ASP A 229 18.95 6.41 -20.86
N LYS A 230 19.52 5.71 -19.87
CA LYS A 230 20.46 6.24 -18.86
C LYS A 230 19.98 7.54 -18.16
N ASN A 231 18.72 7.91 -18.31
CA ASN A 231 18.08 9.05 -17.69
C ASN A 231 17.42 8.72 -16.36
N LYS A 232 17.50 7.48 -15.94
CA LYS A 232 16.93 6.96 -14.72
C LYS A 232 18.05 6.70 -13.72
N TYR A 233 17.77 7.00 -12.45
CA TYR A 233 18.73 6.86 -11.37
C TYR A 233 18.39 5.64 -10.51
N SER A 234 19.42 4.90 -10.11
CA SER A 234 19.27 3.83 -9.14
C SER A 234 19.32 4.38 -7.71
N GLN A 235 18.45 3.85 -6.86
CA GLN A 235 18.40 4.17 -5.44
C GLN A 235 18.30 2.88 -4.63
N LEU A 236 18.94 2.85 -3.45
CA LEU A 236 18.68 1.79 -2.47
C LEU A 236 17.25 1.92 -1.95
N VAL A 237 16.53 0.80 -1.95
CA VAL A 237 15.13 0.73 -1.56
C VAL A 237 14.99 -0.16 -0.35
N ASN A 238 14.33 0.38 0.68
CA ASN A 238 13.91 -0.44 1.80
C ASN A 238 12.64 -1.22 1.42
N LEU A 239 12.66 -2.54 1.59
CA LEU A 239 11.56 -3.41 1.19
C LEU A 239 10.23 -3.05 1.88
N ALA A 240 10.26 -2.76 3.19
CA ALA A 240 9.05 -2.39 3.92
C ALA A 240 8.43 -1.08 3.39
N THR A 241 9.26 -0.08 3.07
CA THR A 241 8.82 1.16 2.43
C THR A 241 8.17 0.89 1.08
N LEU A 242 8.78 0.03 0.28
CA LEU A 242 8.27 -0.32 -1.05
C LEU A 242 6.93 -1.05 -0.96
N VAL A 243 6.82 -2.03 -0.06
CA VAL A 243 5.55 -2.76 0.17
C VAL A 243 4.45 -1.79 0.61
N ASN A 244 4.73 -0.92 1.58
CA ASN A 244 3.76 0.09 2.00
C ASN A 244 3.34 1.02 0.85
N PHE A 245 4.28 1.44 0.01
CA PHE A 245 3.99 2.24 -1.18
C PHE A 245 3.05 1.49 -2.15
N ILE A 246 3.38 0.24 -2.50
CA ILE A 246 2.58 -0.60 -3.39
C ILE A 246 1.14 -0.74 -2.87
N LEU A 247 1.00 -1.00 -1.58
CA LEU A 247 -0.31 -1.19 -0.95
C LEU A 247 -1.12 0.11 -0.90
N THR A 248 -0.48 1.24 -0.61
CA THR A 248 -1.13 2.57 -0.55
C THR A 248 -1.52 3.10 -1.94
N GLU A 249 -0.68 2.86 -2.95
CA GLU A 249 -0.93 3.30 -4.33
C GLU A 249 -1.79 2.33 -5.14
N ASP A 250 -2.37 1.32 -4.49
CA ASP A 250 -3.31 0.37 -5.10
C ASP A 250 -2.72 -0.40 -6.29
N MET A 251 -1.41 -0.69 -6.25
CA MET A 251 -0.71 -1.47 -7.28
C MET A 251 -0.98 -2.96 -7.15
N ASP A 252 -0.80 -3.71 -8.23
CA ASP A 252 -1.10 -5.15 -8.31
C ASP A 252 0.00 -6.03 -7.70
N GLY A 253 1.18 -5.47 -7.43
CA GLY A 253 2.26 -6.20 -6.81
C GLY A 253 3.65 -5.63 -7.09
N LEU A 254 4.64 -6.49 -6.99
CA LEU A 254 6.06 -6.23 -7.18
C LEU A 254 6.64 -7.19 -8.21
N ILE A 255 7.51 -6.69 -9.08
CA ILE A 255 8.36 -7.52 -9.93
C ILE A 255 9.82 -7.29 -9.56
N LEU A 256 10.50 -8.38 -9.20
CA LEU A 256 11.92 -8.39 -8.95
C LEU A 256 12.65 -8.80 -10.23
N ASN A 257 13.64 -7.99 -10.64
CA ASN A 257 14.44 -8.16 -11.86
C ASN A 257 13.58 -8.34 -13.13
N PRO A 258 12.70 -7.39 -13.51
CA PRO A 258 11.94 -7.48 -14.74
C PRO A 258 12.87 -7.64 -15.97
N GLU A 259 12.39 -8.31 -17.00
CA GLU A 259 13.11 -8.63 -18.23
C GLU A 259 14.35 -9.55 -18.04
N SER A 260 14.59 -10.01 -16.80
CA SER A 260 15.62 -11.03 -16.54
C SER A 260 15.05 -12.21 -15.74
N ASP A 261 14.98 -12.14 -14.41
CA ASP A 261 14.46 -13.23 -13.59
C ASP A 261 12.92 -13.22 -13.54
N ASN A 262 12.29 -12.05 -13.67
CA ASN A 262 10.85 -11.85 -13.72
C ASN A 262 10.10 -12.46 -12.53
N VAL A 263 10.60 -12.26 -11.29
CA VAL A 263 9.92 -12.80 -10.12
C VAL A 263 8.74 -11.91 -9.75
N LEU A 264 7.54 -12.36 -10.08
CA LEU A 264 6.29 -11.67 -9.75
C LEU A 264 5.85 -12.02 -8.33
N ILE A 265 5.62 -10.99 -7.52
CA ILE A 265 5.06 -11.09 -6.18
C ILE A 265 3.71 -10.37 -6.18
N PRO A 266 2.60 -11.12 -6.19
CA PRO A 266 1.26 -10.52 -6.23
C PRO A 266 0.94 -9.71 -4.98
N ARG A 267 0.07 -8.70 -5.12
CA ARG A 267 -0.40 -7.86 -4.01
C ARG A 267 -0.91 -8.67 -2.81
N VAL A 268 -1.69 -9.74 -3.06
CA VAL A 268 -2.20 -10.60 -2.00
C VAL A 268 -1.08 -11.20 -1.14
N THR A 269 0.05 -11.52 -1.75
CA THR A 269 1.25 -12.01 -1.04
C THR A 269 1.89 -10.89 -0.23
N LEU A 270 1.98 -9.67 -0.80
CA LEU A 270 2.49 -8.49 -0.09
C LEU A 270 1.62 -8.15 1.14
N LEU A 271 0.30 -8.21 1.02
CA LEU A 271 -0.62 -8.03 2.15
C LEU A 271 -0.36 -9.04 3.26
N ARG A 272 -0.18 -10.31 2.89
CA ARG A 272 0.11 -11.38 3.85
C ARG A 272 1.37 -11.11 4.68
N TYR A 273 2.40 -10.54 4.05
CA TYR A 273 3.67 -10.27 4.70
C TYR A 273 3.83 -8.84 5.24
N SER A 274 2.89 -7.92 4.95
CA SER A 274 3.01 -6.51 5.38
C SER A 274 3.12 -6.34 6.90
N LEU A 275 2.40 -7.13 7.68
CA LEU A 275 2.53 -7.15 9.14
C LEU A 275 3.88 -7.72 9.60
N GLY A 276 4.45 -8.67 8.86
CA GLY A 276 5.74 -9.24 9.15
C GLY A 276 6.85 -8.21 9.21
N PHE A 277 6.85 -7.24 8.31
CA PHE A 277 7.88 -6.18 8.31
C PHE A 277 7.78 -5.26 9.52
N GLU A 278 6.58 -4.93 9.97
CA GLU A 278 6.38 -4.12 11.17
C GLU A 278 6.87 -4.86 12.43
N MET A 279 6.64 -6.16 12.50
CA MET A 279 7.07 -7.01 13.61
C MET A 279 8.57 -7.32 13.57
N TYR A 280 9.15 -7.46 12.36
CA TYR A 280 10.59 -7.67 12.18
C TYR A 280 11.40 -6.47 12.66
N ALA A 281 10.89 -5.26 12.42
CA ALA A 281 11.49 -4.04 12.97
C ALA A 281 11.51 -4.01 14.51
N ASN A 282 10.67 -4.81 15.18
CA ASN A 282 10.55 -4.94 16.62
C ASN A 282 11.19 -6.25 17.18
N ASN A 283 12.00 -6.96 16.40
CA ASN A 283 12.62 -8.25 16.75
C ASN A 283 11.64 -9.41 16.98
N GLU A 284 10.46 -9.36 16.40
CA GLU A 284 9.51 -10.48 16.39
C GLU A 284 9.64 -11.32 15.10
N ARG A 285 9.31 -12.62 15.17
CA ARG A 285 9.47 -13.52 14.03
C ARG A 285 8.37 -13.34 12.98
N LEU A 286 8.71 -13.46 11.71
CA LEU A 286 7.79 -13.36 10.58
C LEU A 286 6.62 -14.36 10.70
N SER A 287 6.88 -15.59 11.18
CA SER A 287 5.88 -16.62 11.42
C SER A 287 4.85 -16.24 12.49
N GLU A 288 5.25 -15.46 13.49
CA GLU A 288 4.35 -14.93 14.51
C GLU A 288 3.46 -13.83 13.95
N ALA A 289 4.01 -13.01 13.06
CA ALA A 289 3.25 -11.97 12.36
C ALA A 289 2.11 -12.57 11.52
N MET A 290 2.37 -13.67 10.83
CA MET A 290 1.35 -14.38 10.06
C MET A 290 0.23 -14.95 10.94
N TYR A 291 0.55 -15.40 12.15
CA TYR A 291 -0.44 -15.89 13.08
C TYR A 291 -1.44 -14.80 13.52
N TYR A 292 -0.98 -13.54 13.61
CA TYR A 292 -1.85 -12.40 13.94
C TYR A 292 -2.70 -11.92 12.75
N LEU A 293 -2.27 -12.19 11.52
CA LEU A 293 -3.07 -11.91 10.32
C LEU A 293 -4.38 -12.70 10.28
N PHE A 294 -4.35 -13.93 10.80
CA PHE A 294 -5.47 -14.88 10.74
C PHE A 294 -6.24 -15.03 12.07
N LYS A 295 -5.87 -14.26 13.07
CA LYS A 295 -6.46 -14.35 14.42
C LYS A 295 -7.28 -13.11 14.80
N ILE A 296 -8.08 -12.61 13.83
CA ILE A 296 -9.05 -11.55 14.11
C ILE A 296 -10.42 -12.16 14.37
#